data_a47596f8bf7320527ce1eb85d965335f
#
_entry.id   a47596f8bf7320527ce1eb85d965335f
#
_cell.length_a   1.000
_cell.length_b   1.000
_cell.length_c   1.000
_cell.angle_alpha   90.00
_cell.angle_beta   90.00
_cell.angle_gamma   90.00
#
_symmetry.space_group_name_H-M   'P 1'
#
loop_
_entity.id
_entity.type
_entity.pdbx_description
1 polymer ?
#
loop_
_entity_poly.entity_id
_entity_poly.type
_entity_poly.pdbx_seq_one_letter_code
_entity_poly.pdbx_strand_id
1 'polypeptide(L)'
;ICCLIGGPYFGGQRVIEAYENYMGKAKGADVLEEWTQKAMKQQTLMKADAQGTKEQQVAQKGGPFVDVDQSYLDDAVFIGDSRTDTLKMYAGWDNATYYVKTGTNIWDIMDVVPDDENITIDEELQKHQFGKVYIMLGVNELGTGTAETYYQQFKKVVERIRELQPNALIFVESIIHVSAAKDAEGTVINNKEINARNKWLKKLADNKTIFYLDYNEVLDDENGALKADSTFD
;
A
#
# COMPACT_ATOMS: atom_id res chain seq x y z
N ILE A 1 2.50 -0.16 -6.41
CA ILE A 1 1.57 -1.07 -5.69
C ILE A 1 1.48 -2.39 -6.43
N CYS A 2 1.12 -2.42 -7.69
CA CYS A 2 1.12 -3.67 -8.46
C CYS A 2 2.48 -4.38 -8.45
N CYS A 3 3.56 -3.66 -8.31
CA CYS A 3 4.91 -4.23 -8.29
C CYS A 3 5.41 -4.63 -6.93
N LEU A 4 4.84 -4.07 -5.88
CA LEU A 4 4.97 -4.64 -4.55
C LEU A 4 4.28 -6.01 -4.47
N ILE A 5 3.45 -6.30 -5.45
CA ILE A 5 2.60 -7.48 -5.51
C ILE A 5 3.13 -8.59 -6.40
N GLY A 6 4.07 -8.38 -7.26
CA GLY A 6 4.40 -9.49 -8.16
C GLY A 6 5.55 -9.30 -9.10
N GLY A 7 6.15 -8.15 -9.09
CA GLY A 7 7.31 -7.96 -9.91
C GLY A 7 7.82 -6.54 -9.93
N PRO A 8 9.11 -6.43 -10.01
CA PRO A 8 9.82 -5.19 -9.77
C PRO A 8 9.71 -4.16 -10.89
N TYR A 9 8.81 -4.32 -11.87
CA TYR A 9 9.13 -3.67 -13.13
C TYR A 9 8.40 -2.39 -13.51
N PHE A 10 7.24 -2.03 -12.98
CA PHE A 10 6.65 -0.75 -13.39
C PHE A 10 6.01 0.07 -12.27
N GLY A 11 5.30 -0.51 -11.37
CA GLY A 11 4.66 0.24 -10.30
C GLY A 11 5.58 0.49 -9.10
N GLY A 12 6.33 -0.53 -8.66
CA GLY A 12 7.23 -0.40 -7.50
C GLY A 12 8.33 0.63 -7.73
N GLN A 13 8.91 0.64 -8.93
CA GLN A 13 9.90 1.63 -9.27
C GLN A 13 9.31 3.05 -9.26
N ARG A 14 8.11 3.24 -9.77
CA ARG A 14 7.43 4.54 -9.78
C ARG A 14 6.92 4.96 -8.39
N VAL A 15 6.50 4.02 -7.55
CA VAL A 15 6.15 4.33 -6.14
C VAL A 15 7.39 4.77 -5.39
N ILE A 16 8.51 4.07 -5.56
CA ILE A 16 9.78 4.46 -4.95
C ILE A 16 10.25 5.79 -5.51
N GLU A 17 10.26 5.97 -6.82
CA GLU A 17 10.59 7.24 -7.48
C GLU A 17 9.66 8.38 -7.04
N ALA A 18 8.36 8.11 -6.91
CA ALA A 18 7.39 9.08 -6.44
C ALA A 18 7.66 9.47 -4.99
N TYR A 19 7.93 8.48 -4.14
CA TYR A 19 8.25 8.71 -2.74
C TYR A 19 9.60 9.44 -2.58
N GLU A 20 10.62 9.04 -3.31
CA GLU A 20 11.93 9.72 -3.35
C GLU A 20 11.84 11.14 -3.91
N ASN A 21 11.05 11.37 -4.95
CA ASN A 21 10.79 12.71 -5.48
C ASN A 21 10.04 13.60 -4.48
N TYR A 22 9.04 13.06 -3.79
CA TYR A 22 8.34 13.74 -2.71
C TYR A 22 9.29 14.14 -1.60
N MET A 23 10.22 13.26 -1.26
CA MET A 23 11.23 13.51 -0.23
C MET A 23 12.33 14.46 -0.68
N GLY A 24 12.27 14.98 -1.91
CA GLY A 24 13.13 16.05 -2.42
C GLY A 24 14.59 15.67 -2.59
N LYS A 25 14.90 14.39 -2.69
CA LYS A 25 16.29 13.92 -2.72
C LYS A 25 16.61 13.07 -3.94
N ALA A 26 17.17 13.70 -4.91
CA ALA A 26 17.87 13.05 -6.02
C ALA A 26 19.20 12.38 -5.56
N LYS A 27 19.21 11.65 -4.46
CA LYS A 27 20.34 10.79 -4.06
C LYS A 27 20.07 9.31 -4.33
N GLY A 28 18.93 9.01 -4.93
CA GLY A 28 18.47 7.64 -5.14
C GLY A 28 19.07 6.90 -6.33
N ALA A 29 19.99 7.49 -7.10
CA ALA A 29 20.54 6.79 -8.26
C ALA A 29 21.24 5.49 -7.87
N ASP A 30 22.04 5.48 -6.83
CA ASP A 30 22.78 4.32 -6.39
C ASP A 30 21.87 3.27 -5.72
N VAL A 31 20.89 3.73 -4.94
CA VAL A 31 19.88 2.87 -4.31
C VAL A 31 18.97 2.27 -5.38
N LEU A 32 18.55 3.08 -6.35
CA LEU A 32 17.72 2.64 -7.47
C LEU A 32 18.47 1.59 -8.32
N GLU A 33 19.76 1.76 -8.55
CA GLU A 33 20.57 0.80 -9.29
C GLU A 33 20.72 -0.52 -8.53
N GLU A 34 20.95 -0.49 -7.21
CA GLU A 34 20.99 -1.68 -6.36
C GLU A 34 19.65 -2.42 -6.36
N TRP A 35 18.55 -1.69 -6.27
CA TRP A 35 17.19 -2.24 -6.31
C TRP A 35 16.88 -2.82 -7.68
N THR A 36 17.23 -2.12 -8.75
CA THR A 36 17.08 -2.61 -10.12
C THR A 36 17.85 -3.90 -10.32
N GLN A 37 19.09 -3.99 -9.81
CA GLN A 37 19.89 -5.20 -9.90
C GLN A 37 19.34 -6.36 -9.07
N LYS A 38 18.86 -6.09 -7.84
CA LYS A 38 18.18 -7.10 -7.00
C LYS A 38 16.91 -7.61 -7.67
N ALA A 39 16.14 -6.71 -8.23
CA ALA A 39 14.92 -7.00 -8.97
C ALA A 39 15.20 -7.83 -10.23
N MET A 40 16.21 -7.44 -11.04
CA MET A 40 16.64 -8.21 -12.22
C MET A 40 17.14 -9.60 -11.84
N LYS A 41 17.86 -9.74 -10.74
CA LYS A 41 18.35 -11.03 -10.25
C LYS A 41 17.20 -11.93 -9.84
N GLN A 42 16.20 -11.38 -9.16
CA GLN A 42 14.99 -12.10 -8.75
C GLN A 42 14.16 -12.51 -9.98
N GLN A 43 14.01 -11.64 -10.97
CA GLN A 43 13.34 -11.95 -12.23
C GLN A 43 14.08 -13.03 -13.04
N THR A 44 15.41 -13.03 -13.02
CA THR A 44 16.20 -14.07 -13.69
C THR A 44 16.02 -15.43 -13.01
N LEU A 45 15.95 -15.47 -11.69
CA LEU A 45 15.61 -16.68 -10.93
C LEU A 45 14.19 -17.17 -11.25
N MET A 46 13.21 -16.27 -11.28
CA MET A 46 11.82 -16.62 -11.64
C MET A 46 11.69 -17.14 -13.08
N LYS A 47 12.45 -16.59 -14.04
CA LYS A 47 12.47 -17.10 -15.42
C LYS A 47 13.15 -18.46 -15.56
N ALA A 48 14.15 -18.76 -14.75
CA ALA A 48 14.79 -20.06 -14.69
C ALA A 48 13.82 -21.14 -14.13
N ASP A 49 13.02 -20.79 -13.12
CA ASP A 49 12.01 -21.66 -12.54
C ASP A 49 10.77 -21.87 -13.46
N ALA A 50 10.44 -20.88 -14.29
CA ALA A 50 9.32 -20.97 -15.24
C ALA A 50 9.54 -21.98 -16.38
N GLN A 51 10.76 -22.49 -16.57
CA GLN A 51 11.07 -23.58 -17.52
C GLN A 51 10.96 -24.97 -16.93
N GLY A 52 10.72 -25.09 -15.62
CA GLY A 52 10.46 -26.34 -14.92
C GLY A 52 8.95 -26.53 -14.69
N THR A 53 8.37 -27.51 -15.38
CA THR A 53 7.04 -28.13 -15.27
C THR A 53 5.90 -27.39 -14.55
N LYS A 54 4.79 -27.25 -15.28
CA LYS A 54 3.52 -26.56 -14.87
C LYS A 54 2.86 -27.02 -13.54
N GLU A 55 3.40 -27.97 -12.84
CA GLU A 55 2.80 -28.51 -11.59
C GLU A 55 3.50 -28.07 -10.29
N GLN A 56 4.59 -27.31 -10.35
CA GLN A 56 5.31 -26.84 -9.15
C GLN A 56 5.11 -25.36 -8.83
N GLN A 57 4.18 -24.68 -9.50
CA GLN A 57 3.96 -23.22 -9.33
C GLN A 57 3.11 -22.81 -8.10
N VAL A 58 2.86 -23.70 -7.15
CA VAL A 58 1.95 -23.40 -6.01
C VAL A 58 2.66 -23.17 -4.68
N ALA A 59 3.97 -23.05 -4.65
CA ALA A 59 4.72 -22.85 -3.40
C ALA A 59 5.72 -21.70 -3.44
N GLN A 60 5.33 -20.52 -3.94
CA GLN A 60 6.12 -19.31 -3.73
C GLN A 60 5.66 -18.53 -2.50
N LYS A 61 6.63 -18.10 -1.70
CA LYS A 61 6.52 -17.21 -0.56
C LYS A 61 6.13 -15.79 -1.02
N GLY A 62 4.90 -15.59 -1.41
CA GLY A 62 4.40 -14.30 -1.83
C GLY A 62 3.10 -14.57 -2.58
N GLY A 63 1.99 -14.57 -1.97
CA GLY A 63 0.61 -14.61 -2.44
C GLY A 63 0.31 -14.89 -3.93
N PRO A 64 -0.92 -14.77 -4.32
CA PRO A 64 -1.37 -15.04 -5.70
C PRO A 64 -1.10 -13.87 -6.67
N PHE A 65 -0.01 -13.16 -6.50
CA PHE A 65 0.30 -11.95 -7.25
C PHE A 65 1.11 -12.25 -8.51
N VAL A 66 0.85 -11.48 -9.57
CA VAL A 66 1.51 -11.56 -10.87
C VAL A 66 1.93 -10.15 -11.34
N ASP A 67 2.88 -10.10 -12.24
CA ASP A 67 3.27 -8.85 -12.90
C ASP A 67 2.13 -8.34 -13.78
N VAL A 68 1.85 -7.04 -13.68
CA VAL A 68 0.83 -6.35 -14.46
C VAL A 68 1.39 -5.03 -15.01
N ASP A 69 0.85 -4.58 -16.12
CA ASP A 69 1.15 -3.25 -16.67
C ASP A 69 0.26 -2.17 -16.02
N GLN A 70 0.50 -0.90 -16.36
CA GLN A 70 -0.21 0.22 -15.76
C GLN A 70 -1.71 0.21 -16.07
N SER A 71 -2.15 -0.40 -17.18
CA SER A 71 -3.58 -0.51 -17.51
C SER A 71 -4.38 -1.32 -16.49
N TYR A 72 -3.68 -2.14 -15.66
CA TYR A 72 -4.30 -2.80 -14.53
C TYR A 72 -4.97 -1.83 -13.55
N LEU A 73 -4.55 -0.56 -13.54
CA LEU A 73 -5.09 0.47 -12.65
C LEU A 73 -6.24 1.28 -13.27
N ASP A 74 -6.65 1.00 -14.51
CA ASP A 74 -7.70 1.77 -15.21
C ASP A 74 -9.05 1.75 -14.48
N ASP A 75 -9.33 0.70 -13.72
CA ASP A 75 -10.53 0.52 -12.91
C ASP A 75 -10.23 0.48 -11.40
N ALA A 76 -9.11 1.08 -10.99
CA ALA A 76 -8.69 1.11 -9.60
C ALA A 76 -9.06 2.44 -8.91
N VAL A 77 -9.43 2.35 -7.63
CA VAL A 77 -9.53 3.49 -6.73
C VAL A 77 -8.61 3.31 -5.54
N PHE A 78 -7.89 4.38 -5.20
CA PHE A 78 -7.04 4.49 -4.03
C PHE A 78 -7.73 5.36 -2.98
N ILE A 79 -7.93 4.82 -1.80
CA ILE A 79 -8.61 5.49 -0.68
C ILE A 79 -7.60 5.65 0.47
N GLY A 80 -7.45 6.87 0.99
CA GLY A 80 -6.54 7.05 2.11
C GLY A 80 -6.28 8.50 2.53
N ASP A 81 -5.27 8.63 3.37
CA ASP A 81 -4.81 9.89 3.95
C ASP A 81 -3.71 10.58 3.10
N SER A 82 -2.94 11.46 3.72
CA SER A 82 -1.83 12.19 3.08
C SER A 82 -0.79 11.29 2.40
N ARG A 83 -0.64 10.03 2.80
CA ARG A 83 0.29 9.10 2.16
C ARG A 83 -0.23 8.64 0.80
N THR A 84 -1.53 8.42 0.71
CA THR A 84 -2.19 8.12 -0.58
C THR A 84 -2.24 9.35 -1.46
N ASP A 85 -2.37 10.55 -0.90
CA ASP A 85 -2.26 11.82 -1.64
C ASP A 85 -0.85 12.01 -2.21
N THR A 86 0.18 11.69 -1.45
CA THR A 86 1.56 11.63 -1.94
C THR A 86 1.70 10.66 -3.12
N LEU A 87 1.10 9.47 -3.01
CA LEU A 87 1.09 8.51 -4.11
C LEU A 87 0.43 9.10 -5.36
N LYS A 88 -0.73 9.75 -5.22
CA LYS A 88 -1.42 10.47 -6.30
C LYS A 88 -0.51 11.48 -7.00
N MET A 89 0.22 12.28 -6.23
CA MET A 89 1.05 13.36 -6.78
C MET A 89 2.27 12.84 -7.56
N TYR A 90 2.84 11.71 -7.18
CA TYR A 90 4.18 11.32 -7.64
C TYR A 90 4.26 9.97 -8.36
N ALA A 91 3.26 9.10 -8.26
CA ALA A 91 3.32 7.78 -8.90
C ALA A 91 3.15 7.81 -10.43
N GLY A 92 2.59 8.89 -10.97
CA GLY A 92 2.30 9.00 -12.40
C GLY A 92 1.26 8.00 -12.89
N TRP A 93 0.34 7.61 -12.02
CA TRP A 93 -0.79 6.71 -12.32
C TRP A 93 -2.06 7.52 -12.55
N ASP A 94 -2.03 8.36 -13.58
CA ASP A 94 -3.12 9.29 -13.92
C ASP A 94 -4.41 8.58 -14.36
N ASN A 95 -4.31 7.29 -14.66
CA ASN A 95 -5.43 6.43 -15.05
C ASN A 95 -6.18 5.81 -13.86
N ALA A 96 -5.68 5.97 -12.63
CA ALA A 96 -6.35 5.53 -11.42
C ALA A 96 -7.23 6.65 -10.81
N THR A 97 -8.25 6.28 -10.04
CA THR A 97 -9.05 7.21 -9.25
C THR A 97 -8.47 7.32 -7.83
N TYR A 98 -8.58 8.51 -7.23
CA TYR A 98 -8.05 8.77 -5.89
C TYR A 98 -9.10 9.48 -5.03
N TYR A 99 -9.51 8.85 -3.94
CA TYR A 99 -10.36 9.42 -2.90
C TYR A 99 -9.49 9.66 -1.65
N VAL A 100 -8.89 10.83 -1.60
CA VAL A 100 -7.87 11.17 -0.61
C VAL A 100 -8.23 12.44 0.15
N LYS A 101 -7.85 12.47 1.42
CA LYS A 101 -7.88 13.67 2.23
C LYS A 101 -6.86 13.58 3.36
N THR A 102 -6.03 14.62 3.49
CA THR A 102 -5.05 14.72 4.56
C THR A 102 -5.72 14.68 5.94
N GLY A 103 -5.15 13.90 6.85
CA GLY A 103 -5.61 13.77 8.23
C GLY A 103 -6.77 12.81 8.43
N THR A 104 -7.27 12.19 7.38
CA THR A 104 -8.34 11.18 7.46
C THR A 104 -7.91 9.98 8.30
N ASN A 105 -8.86 9.41 8.99
CA ASN A 105 -8.69 8.25 9.86
C ASN A 105 -9.79 7.20 9.60
N ILE A 106 -9.62 6.00 10.13
CA ILE A 106 -10.51 4.86 9.86
C ILE A 106 -11.92 5.03 10.43
N TRP A 107 -12.13 5.91 11.43
CA TRP A 107 -13.44 6.06 12.07
C TRP A 107 -14.42 6.90 11.25
N ASP A 108 -13.91 7.80 10.41
CA ASP A 108 -14.71 8.73 9.61
C ASP A 108 -14.53 8.61 8.09
N ILE A 109 -13.64 7.72 7.64
CA ILE A 109 -13.25 7.59 6.22
C ILE A 109 -14.45 7.55 5.24
N MET A 110 -15.52 6.85 5.58
CA MET A 110 -16.67 6.73 4.68
C MET A 110 -17.49 8.01 4.58
N ASP A 111 -17.44 8.86 5.61
CA ASP A 111 -18.14 10.16 5.68
C ASP A 111 -17.29 11.33 5.17
N VAL A 112 -16.02 11.06 4.83
CA VAL A 112 -15.09 12.07 4.30
C VAL A 112 -15.47 12.44 2.87
N VAL A 113 -15.47 13.75 2.58
CA VAL A 113 -15.51 14.29 1.20
C VAL A 113 -14.06 14.43 0.75
N PRO A 114 -13.59 13.69 -0.26
CA PRO A 114 -12.24 13.81 -0.80
C PRO A 114 -11.96 15.23 -1.33
N ASP A 115 -10.69 15.61 -1.38
CA ASP A 115 -10.31 17.00 -1.71
C ASP A 115 -10.74 17.43 -3.13
N ASP A 116 -10.82 16.50 -4.08
CA ASP A 116 -11.26 16.78 -5.46
C ASP A 116 -12.73 16.43 -5.74
N GLU A 117 -13.50 16.04 -4.71
CA GLU A 117 -14.86 15.58 -4.85
C GLU A 117 -15.85 16.48 -4.08
N ASN A 118 -17.15 16.28 -4.30
CA ASN A 118 -18.21 17.06 -3.68
C ASN A 118 -19.16 16.25 -2.80
N ILE A 119 -18.95 14.94 -2.74
CA ILE A 119 -19.74 13.99 -1.96
C ILE A 119 -18.81 13.06 -1.20
N THR A 120 -19.34 12.35 -0.24
CA THR A 120 -18.57 11.46 0.61
C THR A 120 -18.00 10.26 -0.16
N ILE A 121 -16.95 9.62 0.39
CA ILE A 121 -16.41 8.38 -0.19
C ILE A 121 -17.48 7.30 -0.30
N ASP A 122 -18.35 7.18 0.70
CA ASP A 122 -19.49 6.24 0.65
C ASP A 122 -20.41 6.52 -0.55
N GLU A 123 -20.75 7.79 -0.79
CA GLU A 123 -21.60 8.21 -1.92
C GLU A 123 -20.90 8.04 -3.27
N GLU A 124 -19.56 8.29 -3.34
CA GLU A 124 -18.77 8.04 -4.56
C GLU A 124 -18.76 6.55 -4.91
N LEU A 125 -18.53 5.69 -3.91
CA LEU A 125 -18.53 4.24 -4.12
C LEU A 125 -19.94 3.67 -4.45
N GLN A 126 -21.02 4.38 -4.13
CA GLN A 126 -22.36 4.02 -4.60
C GLN A 126 -22.58 4.37 -6.06
N LYS A 127 -21.99 5.46 -6.56
CA LYS A 127 -22.17 5.96 -7.92
C LYS A 127 -21.24 5.28 -8.93
N HIS A 128 -20.03 4.93 -8.50
CA HIS A 128 -18.98 4.40 -9.36
C HIS A 128 -18.64 2.97 -8.97
N GLN A 129 -18.41 2.12 -9.97
CA GLN A 129 -17.98 0.73 -9.77
C GLN A 129 -16.51 0.59 -10.20
N PHE A 130 -15.72 -0.04 -9.32
CA PHE A 130 -14.30 -0.27 -9.51
C PHE A 130 -14.02 -1.77 -9.54
N GLY A 131 -13.02 -2.17 -10.33
CA GLY A 131 -12.51 -3.54 -10.29
C GLY A 131 -11.54 -3.76 -9.12
N LYS A 132 -10.94 -2.67 -8.63
CA LYS A 132 -9.94 -2.72 -7.54
C LYS A 132 -10.09 -1.54 -6.59
N VAL A 133 -10.04 -1.83 -5.30
CA VAL A 133 -10.04 -0.82 -4.22
C VAL A 133 -8.80 -1.02 -3.38
N TYR A 134 -7.95 -0.02 -3.33
CA TYR A 134 -6.77 0.06 -2.47
C TYR A 134 -7.08 0.96 -1.29
N ILE A 135 -6.76 0.54 -0.06
CA ILE A 135 -7.02 1.35 1.13
C ILE A 135 -5.81 1.37 2.08
N MET A 136 -5.30 2.59 2.34
CA MET A 136 -4.20 2.87 3.25
C MET A 136 -4.63 3.89 4.30
N LEU A 137 -4.72 3.45 5.56
CA LEU A 137 -4.98 4.29 6.73
C LEU A 137 -4.25 3.72 7.94
N GLY A 138 -4.04 4.51 8.98
CA GLY A 138 -3.56 3.99 10.24
C GLY A 138 -2.51 4.82 10.96
N VAL A 139 -1.84 5.75 10.27
CA VAL A 139 -0.85 6.62 10.93
C VAL A 139 -1.55 7.65 11.83
N ASN A 140 -2.71 8.16 11.41
CA ASN A 140 -3.47 9.15 12.16
C ASN A 140 -4.19 8.56 13.38
N GLU A 141 -4.27 7.24 13.47
CA GLU A 141 -4.85 6.49 14.58
C GLU A 141 -3.83 6.07 15.64
N LEU A 142 -2.53 6.25 15.36
CA LEU A 142 -1.49 5.91 16.33
C LEU A 142 -1.66 6.75 17.61
N GLY A 143 -1.65 6.09 18.76
CA GLY A 143 -1.97 6.70 20.06
C GLY A 143 -3.46 6.76 20.40
N THR A 144 -4.36 6.33 19.50
CA THR A 144 -5.80 6.28 19.74
C THR A 144 -6.29 4.83 19.77
N GLY A 145 -6.92 4.43 20.85
CA GLY A 145 -7.43 3.07 21.01
C GLY A 145 -6.34 1.99 21.01
N THR A 146 -6.73 0.75 20.75
CA THR A 146 -5.84 -0.41 20.66
C THR A 146 -5.74 -0.88 19.20
N ALA A 147 -4.74 -1.70 18.89
CA ALA A 147 -4.64 -2.34 17.59
C ALA A 147 -5.87 -3.22 17.26
N GLU A 148 -6.52 -3.78 18.28
CA GLU A 148 -7.75 -4.56 18.12
C GLU A 148 -8.96 -3.67 17.78
N THR A 149 -9.17 -2.56 18.51
CA THR A 149 -10.27 -1.62 18.22
C THR A 149 -10.12 -0.98 16.85
N TYR A 150 -8.89 -0.64 16.45
CA TYR A 150 -8.55 -0.20 15.11
C TYR A 150 -8.93 -1.25 14.05
N TYR A 151 -8.53 -2.50 14.25
CA TYR A 151 -8.87 -3.61 13.35
C TYR A 151 -10.38 -3.80 13.21
N GLN A 152 -11.14 -3.76 14.31
CA GLN A 152 -12.59 -3.92 14.28
C GLN A 152 -13.27 -2.82 13.45
N GLN A 153 -12.76 -1.60 13.53
CA GLN A 153 -13.26 -0.51 12.72
C GLN A 153 -12.84 -0.66 11.25
N PHE A 154 -11.59 -1.01 11.00
CA PHE A 154 -11.09 -1.25 9.63
C PHE A 154 -11.90 -2.36 8.95
N LYS A 155 -12.20 -3.42 9.69
CA LYS A 155 -13.05 -4.53 9.21
C LYS A 155 -14.42 -4.03 8.75
N LYS A 156 -15.09 -3.16 9.52
CA LYS A 156 -16.39 -2.57 9.13
C LYS A 156 -16.28 -1.75 7.85
N VAL A 157 -15.21 -1.00 7.70
CA VAL A 157 -14.96 -0.22 6.48
C VAL A 157 -14.77 -1.15 5.27
N VAL A 158 -13.96 -2.21 5.41
CA VAL A 158 -13.77 -3.21 4.35
C VAL A 158 -15.09 -3.91 4.01
N GLU A 159 -15.90 -4.27 5.01
CA GLU A 159 -17.23 -4.85 4.82
C GLU A 159 -18.15 -3.87 4.07
N ARG A 160 -18.14 -2.59 4.44
CA ARG A 160 -18.92 -1.56 3.73
C ARG A 160 -18.44 -1.37 2.29
N ILE A 161 -17.14 -1.31 2.05
CA ILE A 161 -16.58 -1.26 0.70
C ILE A 161 -17.04 -2.50 -0.10
N ARG A 162 -17.01 -3.69 0.48
CA ARG A 162 -17.48 -4.92 -0.17
C ARG A 162 -18.97 -4.86 -0.55
N GLU A 163 -19.83 -4.28 0.32
CA GLU A 163 -21.25 -4.08 0.00
C GLU A 163 -21.43 -3.18 -1.22
N LEU A 164 -20.67 -2.09 -1.29
CA LEU A 164 -20.78 -1.10 -2.37
C LEU A 164 -20.07 -1.55 -3.65
N GLN A 165 -19.03 -2.37 -3.53
CA GLN A 165 -18.16 -2.86 -4.59
C GLN A 165 -18.09 -4.40 -4.58
N PRO A 166 -19.19 -5.09 -4.90
CA PRO A 166 -19.33 -6.54 -4.68
C PRO A 166 -18.33 -7.37 -5.50
N ASN A 167 -17.90 -6.86 -6.65
CA ASN A 167 -17.03 -7.56 -7.59
C ASN A 167 -15.56 -7.10 -7.51
N ALA A 168 -15.23 -6.07 -6.73
CA ALA A 168 -13.88 -5.53 -6.66
C ALA A 168 -12.93 -6.46 -5.90
N LEU A 169 -11.67 -6.46 -6.30
CA LEU A 169 -10.57 -6.90 -5.44
C LEU A 169 -10.26 -5.79 -4.43
N ILE A 170 -10.17 -6.11 -3.16
CA ILE A 170 -9.84 -5.14 -2.11
C ILE A 170 -8.41 -5.40 -1.66
N PHE A 171 -7.58 -4.36 -1.70
CA PHE A 171 -6.20 -4.38 -1.24
C PHE A 171 -6.08 -3.54 0.03
N VAL A 172 -5.92 -4.21 1.16
CA VAL A 172 -5.62 -3.57 2.45
C VAL A 172 -4.11 -3.36 2.51
N GLU A 173 -3.69 -2.12 2.58
CA GLU A 173 -2.29 -1.73 2.55
C GLU A 173 -1.74 -1.59 3.96
N SER A 174 -0.46 -1.95 4.16
CA SER A 174 0.20 -1.80 5.46
C SER A 174 0.36 -0.33 5.84
N ILE A 175 0.34 -0.05 7.14
CA ILE A 175 0.88 1.20 7.64
C ILE A 175 2.39 1.14 7.43
N ILE A 176 2.94 2.13 6.72
CA ILE A 176 4.37 2.24 6.46
C ILE A 176 5.10 2.58 7.76
N HIS A 177 6.21 1.91 8.03
CA HIS A 177 7.07 2.19 9.17
C HIS A 177 7.61 3.62 9.14
N VAL A 178 8.03 4.10 10.29
CA VAL A 178 8.81 5.33 10.40
C VAL A 178 10.30 5.01 10.43
N SER A 179 11.15 6.01 10.18
CA SER A 179 12.60 5.88 10.28
C SER A 179 13.03 5.49 11.70
N ALA A 180 14.23 4.95 11.84
CA ALA A 180 14.82 4.65 13.15
C ALA A 180 14.97 5.92 14.01
N ALA A 181 15.25 7.07 13.38
CA ALA A 181 15.33 8.36 14.07
C ALA A 181 13.97 8.77 14.65
N LYS A 182 12.91 8.67 13.87
CA LYS A 182 11.54 8.96 14.31
C LYS A 182 11.05 8.00 15.38
N ASP A 183 11.33 6.73 15.23
CA ASP A 183 10.99 5.69 16.21
C ASP A 183 11.66 5.95 17.58
N ALA A 184 12.92 6.42 17.55
CA ALA A 184 13.70 6.76 18.75
C ALA A 184 13.16 7.99 19.53
N GLU A 185 12.30 8.83 18.94
CA GLU A 185 11.66 9.94 19.65
C GLU A 185 10.72 9.48 20.77
N GLY A 186 10.30 8.22 20.77
CA GLY A 186 9.44 7.63 21.79
C GLY A 186 8.02 8.21 21.82
N THR A 187 7.55 8.75 20.70
CA THR A 187 6.19 9.27 20.55
C THR A 187 5.19 8.13 20.30
N VAL A 188 3.90 8.48 20.19
CA VAL A 188 2.85 7.51 19.82
C VAL A 188 3.03 6.97 18.40
N ILE A 189 3.73 7.72 17.54
CA ILE A 189 4.09 7.30 16.18
C ILE A 189 5.41 6.54 16.27
N ASN A 190 5.33 5.20 16.34
CA ASN A 190 6.48 4.33 16.47
C ASN A 190 6.24 2.97 15.81
N ASN A 191 7.31 2.27 15.44
CA ASN A 191 7.24 1.02 14.70
C ASN A 191 6.62 -0.13 15.49
N LYS A 192 6.70 -0.11 16.82
CA LYS A 192 6.02 -1.09 17.67
C LYS A 192 4.50 -1.01 17.52
N GLU A 193 3.94 0.20 17.58
CA GLU A 193 2.50 0.44 17.41
C GLU A 193 2.04 0.19 15.97
N ILE A 194 2.86 0.54 14.98
CA ILE A 194 2.61 0.25 13.56
C ILE A 194 2.57 -1.27 13.36
N ASN A 195 3.57 -2.01 13.82
CA ASN A 195 3.63 -3.46 13.72
C ASN A 195 2.45 -4.16 14.38
N ALA A 196 2.02 -3.66 15.55
CA ALA A 196 0.86 -4.19 16.24
C ALA A 196 -0.41 -4.09 15.39
N ARG A 197 -0.62 -2.96 14.69
CA ARG A 197 -1.77 -2.76 13.79
C ARG A 197 -1.65 -3.54 12.51
N ASN A 198 -0.49 -3.54 11.87
CA ASN A 198 -0.23 -4.31 10.64
C ASN A 198 -0.47 -5.81 10.84
N LYS A 199 -0.07 -6.35 11.99
CA LYS A 199 -0.36 -7.75 12.35
C LYS A 199 -1.87 -8.06 12.39
N TRP A 200 -2.69 -7.09 12.77
CA TRP A 200 -4.14 -7.23 12.75
C TRP A 200 -4.71 -7.02 11.36
N LEU A 201 -4.25 -6.02 10.61
CA LEU A 201 -4.69 -5.77 9.23
C LEU A 201 -4.49 -6.99 8.34
N LYS A 202 -3.36 -7.68 8.47
CA LYS A 202 -3.06 -8.90 7.74
C LYS A 202 -4.13 -10.00 7.89
N LYS A 203 -4.90 -9.99 8.98
CA LYS A 203 -5.99 -10.95 9.21
C LYS A 203 -7.24 -10.66 8.39
N LEU A 204 -7.36 -9.48 7.75
CA LEU A 204 -8.47 -9.16 6.85
C LEU A 204 -8.35 -9.89 5.52
N ALA A 205 -7.15 -10.26 5.12
CA ALA A 205 -6.91 -10.93 3.85
C ALA A 205 -7.48 -12.37 3.85
N ASP A 206 -8.31 -12.65 2.85
CA ASP A 206 -8.77 -14.01 2.52
C ASP A 206 -7.94 -14.65 1.40
N ASN A 207 -7.03 -13.88 0.79
CA ASN A 207 -6.21 -14.24 -0.37
C ASN A 207 -7.01 -14.73 -1.60
N LYS A 208 -8.26 -14.27 -1.72
CA LYS A 208 -9.16 -14.53 -2.86
C LYS A 208 -9.74 -13.25 -3.42
N THR A 209 -10.34 -12.43 -2.56
CA THR A 209 -10.99 -11.17 -2.91
C THR A 209 -10.51 -10.01 -2.05
N ILE A 210 -9.88 -10.30 -0.92
CA ILE A 210 -9.25 -9.34 -0.03
C ILE A 210 -7.78 -9.74 0.16
N PHE A 211 -6.87 -8.84 -0.17
CA PHE A 211 -5.44 -9.05 -0.12
C PHE A 211 -4.79 -8.05 0.85
N TYR A 212 -3.70 -8.45 1.49
CA TYR A 212 -2.87 -7.57 2.29
C TYR A 212 -1.58 -7.27 1.55
N LEU A 213 -1.26 -5.98 1.39
CA LEU A 213 -0.05 -5.50 0.77
C LEU A 213 0.89 -4.95 1.82
N ASP A 214 2.04 -5.57 2.00
CA ASP A 214 3.05 -5.14 2.95
C ASP A 214 4.13 -4.30 2.26
N TYR A 215 3.99 -2.97 2.35
CA TYR A 215 4.99 -2.05 1.82
C TYR A 215 6.31 -2.12 2.56
N ASN A 216 6.30 -2.50 3.83
CA ASN A 216 7.49 -2.54 4.67
C ASN A 216 8.48 -3.59 4.19
N GLU A 217 8.02 -4.67 3.51
CA GLU A 217 8.90 -5.66 2.87
C GLU A 217 9.87 -5.02 1.84
N VAL A 218 9.53 -3.84 1.33
CA VAL A 218 10.29 -3.15 0.27
C VAL A 218 10.93 -1.86 0.79
N LEU A 219 10.23 -1.13 1.65
CA LEU A 219 10.63 0.20 2.11
C LEU A 219 11.55 0.19 3.32
N ASP A 220 11.57 -0.90 4.09
CA ASP A 220 12.41 -1.00 5.28
C ASP A 220 13.89 -1.23 4.95
N ASP A 221 14.72 -0.75 5.85
CA ASP A 221 16.13 -1.11 5.93
C ASP A 221 16.30 -2.52 6.54
N GLU A 222 17.55 -2.94 6.71
CA GLU A 222 17.91 -4.24 7.30
C GLU A 222 17.48 -4.41 8.76
N ASN A 223 17.14 -3.32 9.45
CA ASN A 223 16.70 -3.29 10.85
C ASN A 223 15.18 -3.23 10.99
N GLY A 224 14.44 -3.17 9.89
CA GLY A 224 12.98 -3.13 9.88
C GLY A 224 12.41 -1.75 10.21
N ALA A 225 13.13 -0.69 9.88
CA ALA A 225 12.66 0.68 9.92
C ALA A 225 12.65 1.28 8.51
N LEU A 226 11.79 2.25 8.24
CA LEU A 226 11.79 2.98 6.98
C LEU A 226 13.20 3.53 6.72
N LYS A 227 13.71 3.32 5.51
CA LYS A 227 15.03 3.84 5.11
C LYS A 227 15.12 5.33 5.34
N ALA A 228 16.22 5.80 5.93
CA ALA A 228 16.41 7.19 6.32
C ALA A 228 16.40 8.17 5.13
N ASP A 229 16.75 7.72 3.94
CA ASP A 229 16.68 8.50 2.70
C ASP A 229 15.26 8.56 2.09
N SER A 230 14.33 7.80 2.67
CA SER A 230 12.93 7.76 2.28
C SER A 230 12.02 8.53 3.25
N THR A 231 12.56 9.39 4.10
CA THR A 231 11.82 10.20 5.07
C THR A 231 12.40 11.61 5.17
N PHE A 232 11.62 12.56 5.71
CA PHE A 232 12.05 13.92 6.01
C PHE A 232 12.65 14.12 7.41
N ASP A 233 12.76 13.07 8.21
CA ASP A 233 13.28 13.08 9.58
C ASP A 233 14.79 13.39 9.64
#